data_f7dc681fa8347ddd4433a68b1a4ece69
#
_entry.id   f7dc681fa8347ddd4433a68b1a4ece69
#
_cell.length_a   1.000
_cell.length_b   1.000
_cell.length_c   1.000
_cell.angle_alpha   90.00
_cell.angle_beta   90.00
_cell.angle_gamma   90.00
#
_symmetry.space_group_name_H-M   'P 1'
#
loop_
_entity.id
_entity.type
_entity.pdbx_description
1 polymer ?
#
loop_
_entity_poly.entity_id
_entity_poly.type
_entity_poly.pdbx_seq_one_letter_code
_entity_poly.pdbx_strand_id
1 'polypeptide(L)'
;MTENETFHRTGPSRRALTAGFAALAAGGLGGPLAGRATAATPPGPAGAPTVVPALREWTGAQGTFEVTSATRVVVPHGDARLLALARAFTTELEETTGLRLRRPGSAGHRPRAGEITLAVDPSDHHPRGGERYRDEGSRLTVTPRHVSVTGPAYAGVVWATRSLLQILTGSPRGDALPAGTAVDWPAYARRGFMLDVGRRWFSPAFLRDYIRVLSWYKFNDFQIHLNDNEIEPPDGDWSRAQCAFRLASDDPAWAGLAAADGSFDRATWDGFEDLAALHAVRLTPEIDAPAHSLAFVRFRPDIGLNGGASDHLDLANPAATAFMKDLFTHFTPWFRSPVVHYGADEYGGPVEQYRGYFNAMAAHLRGLGKQPAAWGSLGRIGGTADGYDKSVRMYSWSNGWYGPRAIRKDGFEYLDVNDATLYIVPFADYYHGDGLDGRYLYDEWAPHVFPDGQSVPPGDPALHGALFAVWNDLVHEDYDELDVHRLVEGTLGVLAQKMWAAAPAPGTGYDAFQERVAALGLGPGLERVRNTSG
;
A
#
# COMPACT_ATOMS: atom_id res chain seq x y z
N MET A 1 35.29 12.06 17.71
CA MET A 1 35.03 11.24 18.92
C MET A 1 33.58 10.95 18.91
N THR A 2 33.26 9.81 18.39
CA THR A 2 31.90 9.29 18.12
C THR A 2 31.58 8.32 19.27
N GLU A 3 30.61 8.65 20.07
CA GLU A 3 29.99 7.70 20.99
C GLU A 3 28.85 7.03 20.27
N ASN A 4 29.05 5.77 19.90
CA ASN A 4 28.02 4.84 19.48
C ASN A 4 27.25 4.40 20.75
N GLU A 5 26.05 4.92 20.95
CA GLU A 5 25.11 4.35 21.93
C GLU A 5 24.31 3.23 21.28
N THR A 6 24.75 2.01 21.57
CA THR A 6 24.05 0.77 21.22
C THR A 6 22.85 0.60 22.16
N PHE A 7 21.64 0.74 21.68
CA PHE A 7 20.43 0.44 22.45
C PHE A 7 20.17 -1.06 22.50
N HIS A 8 20.57 -1.69 23.62
CA HIS A 8 20.08 -3.01 23.98
C HIS A 8 18.68 -2.90 24.61
N ARG A 9 17.67 -3.45 23.98
CA ARG A 9 16.39 -3.75 24.62
C ARG A 9 16.28 -5.27 24.84
N THR A 10 16.26 -5.67 26.11
CA THR A 10 15.94 -7.04 26.55
C THR A 10 14.42 -7.24 26.53
N GLY A 11 13.93 -8.13 25.67
CA GLY A 11 12.55 -8.60 25.67
C GLY A 11 12.38 -9.83 26.61
N PRO A 12 11.20 -10.06 27.21
CA PRO A 12 10.97 -11.19 28.10
C PRO A 12 10.72 -12.49 27.36
N SER A 13 11.32 -13.56 27.87
CA SER A 13 11.26 -14.93 27.37
C SER A 13 9.86 -15.55 27.47
N ARG A 14 9.44 -16.25 26.41
CA ARG A 14 8.21 -17.06 26.37
C ARG A 14 8.34 -18.35 27.19
N ARG A 15 7.37 -18.59 28.08
CA ARG A 15 7.07 -19.93 28.63
C ARG A 15 5.80 -20.45 27.96
N ALA A 16 5.91 -21.62 27.37
CA ALA A 16 4.80 -22.38 26.78
C ALA A 16 3.87 -22.92 27.88
N LEU A 17 2.56 -22.80 27.68
CA LEU A 17 1.53 -23.53 28.43
C LEU A 17 0.67 -24.32 27.45
N THR A 18 0.83 -25.63 27.51
CA THR A 18 -0.04 -26.62 26.87
C THR A 18 -1.22 -26.92 27.81
N ALA A 19 -2.46 -26.76 27.33
CA ALA A 19 -3.65 -27.28 27.99
C ALA A 19 -4.46 -28.14 27.01
N GLY A 20 -4.67 -29.41 27.40
CA GLY A 20 -5.42 -30.37 26.60
C GLY A 20 -6.92 -30.26 26.85
N PHE A 21 -7.70 -30.57 25.82
CA PHE A 21 -9.16 -30.70 25.90
C PHE A 21 -9.55 -32.19 25.88
N ALA A 22 -10.33 -32.60 26.89
CA ALA A 22 -11.00 -33.90 26.96
C ALA A 22 -12.44 -33.78 26.43
N ALA A 23 -12.82 -34.67 25.54
CA ALA A 23 -14.18 -34.80 25.02
C ALA A 23 -15.01 -35.72 25.91
N LEU A 24 -16.23 -35.30 26.22
CA LEU A 24 -17.28 -36.16 26.84
C LEU A 24 -18.41 -36.35 25.84
N ALA A 25 -18.64 -37.64 25.48
CA ALA A 25 -19.78 -38.05 24.70
C ALA A 25 -20.91 -38.51 25.66
N ALA A 26 -22.12 -38.07 25.42
CA ALA A 26 -23.33 -38.61 26.04
C ALA A 26 -24.34 -38.99 24.96
N GLY A 27 -24.67 -40.29 24.88
CA GLY A 27 -25.69 -40.81 23.97
C GLY A 27 -27.09 -40.70 24.59
N GLY A 28 -28.08 -40.51 23.75
CA GLY A 28 -29.52 -40.59 24.10
C GLY A 28 -30.32 -41.14 22.93
N LEU A 29 -30.92 -42.30 23.14
CA LEU A 29 -31.88 -43.00 22.26
C LEU A 29 -33.28 -42.37 22.35
N GLY A 30 -33.90 -42.05 21.24
CA GLY A 30 -35.31 -41.63 21.18
C GLY A 30 -35.90 -41.89 19.78
N GLY A 31 -36.97 -42.69 19.74
CA GLY A 31 -37.60 -43.21 18.54
C GLY A 31 -38.43 -42.22 17.69
N PRO A 32 -39.04 -42.68 16.58
CA PRO A 32 -39.56 -41.79 15.55
C PRO A 32 -40.95 -41.25 15.87
N LEU A 33 -41.08 -39.92 15.95
CA LEU A 33 -42.37 -39.21 15.86
C LEU A 33 -42.52 -38.65 14.46
N ALA A 34 -43.61 -39.04 13.79
CA ALA A 34 -44.01 -38.49 12.50
C ALA A 34 -44.18 -36.97 12.56
N GLY A 35 -43.22 -36.23 12.00
CA GLY A 35 -43.25 -34.79 11.97
C GLY A 35 -44.16 -34.26 10.86
N ARG A 36 -45.13 -33.45 11.23
CA ARG A 36 -45.80 -32.49 10.33
C ARG A 36 -44.73 -31.65 9.64
N ALA A 37 -44.82 -31.58 8.30
CA ALA A 37 -43.99 -30.64 7.53
C ALA A 37 -44.33 -29.21 7.96
N THR A 38 -43.51 -28.64 8.85
CA THR A 38 -43.52 -27.21 9.13
C THR A 38 -42.97 -26.51 7.89
N ALA A 39 -43.76 -25.65 7.28
CA ALA A 39 -43.26 -24.75 6.23
C ALA A 39 -41.98 -24.07 6.76
N ALA A 40 -40.86 -24.24 6.04
CA ALA A 40 -39.61 -23.61 6.39
C ALA A 40 -39.84 -22.08 6.48
N THR A 41 -39.58 -21.52 7.63
CA THR A 41 -39.57 -20.05 7.78
C THR A 41 -38.62 -19.47 6.73
N PRO A 42 -39.03 -18.46 5.96
CA PRO A 42 -38.11 -17.84 4.99
C PRO A 42 -36.81 -17.44 5.70
N PRO A 43 -35.65 -17.69 5.10
CA PRO A 43 -34.38 -17.27 5.70
C PRO A 43 -34.43 -15.77 5.99
N GLY A 44 -33.95 -15.38 7.17
CA GLY A 44 -33.83 -13.97 7.56
C GLY A 44 -32.94 -13.19 6.59
N PRO A 45 -32.85 -11.84 6.73
CA PRO A 45 -31.97 -11.04 5.90
C PRO A 45 -30.51 -11.52 6.05
N ALA A 46 -29.76 -11.49 4.95
CA ALA A 46 -28.37 -11.95 4.92
C ALA A 46 -27.48 -11.10 5.85
N GLY A 47 -26.66 -11.77 6.65
CA GLY A 47 -25.57 -11.11 7.40
C GLY A 47 -24.56 -10.44 6.47
N ALA A 48 -23.71 -9.57 7.02
CA ALA A 48 -22.67 -8.92 6.25
C ALA A 48 -21.69 -9.98 5.68
N PRO A 49 -21.37 -9.91 4.37
CA PRO A 49 -20.39 -10.82 3.78
C PRO A 49 -19.00 -10.56 4.33
N THR A 50 -18.17 -11.60 4.34
CA THR A 50 -16.77 -11.50 4.74
C THR A 50 -15.97 -10.84 3.62
N VAL A 51 -15.40 -9.68 3.91
CA VAL A 51 -14.43 -8.98 3.05
C VAL A 51 -13.36 -8.31 3.93
N VAL A 52 -12.20 -8.07 3.39
CA VAL A 52 -11.08 -7.39 4.05
C VAL A 52 -10.54 -6.29 3.13
N PRO A 53 -10.59 -5.03 3.55
CA PRO A 53 -11.20 -4.52 4.80
C PRO A 53 -12.72 -4.70 4.85
N ALA A 54 -13.24 -4.84 6.08
CA ALA A 54 -14.67 -5.02 6.32
C ALA A 54 -15.49 -3.82 5.81
N LEU A 55 -16.67 -4.10 5.27
CA LEU A 55 -17.60 -3.05 4.81
C LEU A 55 -18.02 -2.13 5.96
N ARG A 56 -18.06 -0.84 5.70
CA ARG A 56 -18.50 0.17 6.68
C ARG A 56 -19.96 0.01 7.07
N GLU A 57 -20.82 -0.20 6.09
CA GLU A 57 -22.24 -0.34 6.27
C GLU A 57 -22.76 -1.51 5.43
N TRP A 58 -23.60 -2.32 6.02
CA TRP A 58 -24.31 -3.38 5.34
C TRP A 58 -25.75 -3.47 5.81
N THR A 59 -26.67 -3.48 4.86
CA THR A 59 -28.09 -3.76 5.08
C THR A 59 -28.45 -5.00 4.28
N GLY A 60 -28.59 -6.15 4.95
CA GLY A 60 -28.94 -7.40 4.32
C GLY A 60 -30.38 -7.41 3.79
N ALA A 61 -30.59 -8.16 2.70
CA ALA A 61 -31.92 -8.46 2.14
C ALA A 61 -32.09 -9.97 1.97
N GLN A 62 -33.27 -10.39 1.56
CA GLN A 62 -33.54 -11.81 1.30
C GLN A 62 -33.05 -12.24 -0.09
N GLY A 63 -32.51 -13.45 -0.16
CA GLY A 63 -32.09 -14.10 -1.39
C GLY A 63 -30.62 -13.92 -1.72
N THR A 64 -30.25 -14.43 -2.88
CA THR A 64 -28.88 -14.52 -3.39
C THR A 64 -28.89 -14.23 -4.88
N PHE A 65 -27.89 -13.53 -5.38
CA PHE A 65 -27.62 -13.44 -6.80
C PHE A 65 -26.64 -14.55 -7.18
N GLU A 66 -27.10 -15.44 -8.06
CA GLU A 66 -26.27 -16.53 -8.59
C GLU A 66 -25.47 -16.02 -9.79
N VAL A 67 -24.14 -16.07 -9.67
CA VAL A 67 -23.20 -15.74 -10.76
C VAL A 67 -22.99 -16.99 -11.61
N THR A 68 -23.26 -16.89 -12.89
CA THR A 68 -23.15 -18.03 -13.82
C THR A 68 -22.39 -17.63 -15.08
N SER A 69 -22.08 -18.58 -15.95
CA SER A 69 -21.46 -18.28 -17.25
C SER A 69 -22.35 -17.39 -18.17
N ALA A 70 -23.65 -17.26 -17.86
CA ALA A 70 -24.57 -16.34 -18.55
C ALA A 70 -24.51 -14.91 -17.97
N THR A 71 -23.95 -14.72 -16.79
CA THR A 71 -23.80 -13.40 -16.15
C THR A 71 -22.90 -12.50 -16.99
N ARG A 72 -23.27 -11.23 -17.09
CA ARG A 72 -22.51 -10.24 -17.86
C ARG A 72 -22.22 -8.99 -17.04
N VAL A 73 -20.97 -8.53 -17.08
CA VAL A 73 -20.58 -7.21 -16.54
C VAL A 73 -20.86 -6.15 -17.62
N VAL A 74 -21.58 -5.09 -17.25
CA VAL A 74 -21.97 -4.02 -18.16
C VAL A 74 -21.63 -2.65 -17.58
N VAL A 75 -21.24 -1.73 -18.48
CA VAL A 75 -20.86 -0.36 -18.14
C VAL A 75 -21.66 0.63 -19.02
N PRO A 76 -21.75 1.92 -18.68
CA PRO A 76 -22.37 2.93 -19.52
C PRO A 76 -21.73 2.99 -20.91
N HIS A 77 -22.53 3.36 -21.93
CA HIS A 77 -22.01 3.54 -23.28
C HIS A 77 -20.91 4.60 -23.33
N GLY A 78 -19.81 4.31 -24.01
CA GLY A 78 -18.70 5.23 -24.22
C GLY A 78 -17.66 5.28 -23.08
N ASP A 79 -17.90 4.60 -21.96
CA ASP A 79 -16.93 4.58 -20.85
C ASP A 79 -15.88 3.47 -21.08
N ALA A 80 -14.81 3.84 -21.77
CA ALA A 80 -13.69 2.94 -22.06
C ALA A 80 -12.92 2.51 -20.80
N ARG A 81 -12.83 3.40 -19.81
CA ARG A 81 -12.11 3.12 -18.55
C ARG A 81 -12.85 2.09 -17.70
N LEU A 82 -14.15 2.25 -17.51
CA LEU A 82 -14.98 1.23 -16.84
C LEU A 82 -15.04 -0.08 -17.62
N LEU A 83 -15.03 -0.03 -18.96
CA LEU A 83 -14.99 -1.26 -19.76
C LEU A 83 -13.65 -2.02 -19.57
N ALA A 84 -12.54 -1.31 -19.44
CA ALA A 84 -11.25 -1.92 -19.10
C ALA A 84 -11.29 -2.56 -17.71
N LEU A 85 -11.84 -1.86 -16.70
CA LEU A 85 -12.05 -2.41 -15.36
C LEU A 85 -12.94 -3.65 -15.38
N ALA A 86 -14.05 -3.62 -16.13
CA ALA A 86 -14.95 -4.76 -16.25
C ALA A 86 -14.24 -5.99 -16.86
N ARG A 87 -13.34 -5.79 -17.82
CA ARG A 87 -12.50 -6.86 -18.39
C ARG A 87 -11.51 -7.40 -17.36
N ALA A 88 -10.78 -6.52 -16.65
CA ALA A 88 -9.87 -6.93 -15.59
C ALA A 88 -10.61 -7.73 -14.51
N PHE A 89 -11.74 -7.22 -14.02
CA PHE A 89 -12.56 -7.91 -13.02
C PHE A 89 -13.00 -9.32 -13.48
N THR A 90 -13.43 -9.47 -14.74
CA THR A 90 -13.85 -10.79 -15.24
C THR A 90 -12.69 -11.75 -15.43
N THR A 91 -11.50 -11.25 -15.80
CA THR A 91 -10.28 -12.05 -15.89
C THR A 91 -9.84 -12.52 -14.50
N GLU A 92 -9.78 -11.61 -13.53
CA GLU A 92 -9.41 -11.89 -12.16
C GLU A 92 -10.39 -12.85 -11.46
N LEU A 93 -11.69 -12.73 -11.78
CA LEU A 93 -12.70 -13.68 -11.29
C LEU A 93 -12.46 -15.07 -11.85
N GLU A 94 -12.16 -15.19 -13.14
CA GLU A 94 -11.82 -16.47 -13.77
C GLU A 94 -10.52 -17.06 -13.14
N GLU A 95 -9.50 -16.24 -12.91
CA GLU A 95 -8.25 -16.65 -12.25
C GLU A 95 -8.49 -17.18 -10.81
N THR A 96 -9.33 -16.51 -10.02
CA THR A 96 -9.49 -16.82 -8.59
C THR A 96 -10.56 -17.88 -8.31
N THR A 97 -11.59 -18.03 -9.17
CA THR A 97 -12.72 -18.93 -8.93
C THR A 97 -12.91 -20.00 -10.00
N GLY A 98 -12.22 -19.87 -11.15
CA GLY A 98 -12.46 -20.69 -12.33
C GLY A 98 -13.74 -20.35 -13.09
N LEU A 99 -14.53 -19.37 -12.63
CA LEU A 99 -15.82 -19.01 -13.22
C LEU A 99 -15.68 -18.03 -14.38
N ARG A 100 -15.92 -18.50 -15.58
CA ARG A 100 -15.86 -17.69 -16.80
C ARG A 100 -17.20 -17.02 -17.10
N LEU A 101 -17.23 -15.69 -17.05
CA LEU A 101 -18.40 -14.88 -17.40
C LEU A 101 -18.49 -14.59 -18.90
N ARG A 102 -19.66 -14.13 -19.34
CA ARG A 102 -19.81 -13.54 -20.68
C ARG A 102 -18.93 -12.30 -20.81
N ARG A 103 -18.41 -12.08 -22.03
CA ARG A 103 -17.60 -10.91 -22.35
C ARG A 103 -18.29 -9.62 -21.89
N PRO A 104 -17.62 -8.74 -21.13
CA PRO A 104 -18.14 -7.44 -20.71
C PRO A 104 -18.58 -6.59 -21.89
N GLY A 105 -19.53 -5.70 -21.65
CA GLY A 105 -20.01 -4.80 -22.70
C GLY A 105 -20.69 -3.57 -22.15
N SER A 106 -21.19 -2.74 -23.07
CA SER A 106 -21.93 -1.53 -22.72
C SER A 106 -23.43 -1.77 -22.78
N ALA A 107 -24.16 -1.13 -21.86
CA ALA A 107 -25.62 -1.16 -21.80
C ALA A 107 -26.16 0.21 -21.34
N GLY A 108 -27.51 0.37 -21.44
CA GLY A 108 -28.16 1.54 -20.85
C GLY A 108 -28.10 1.52 -19.30
N HIS A 109 -28.48 2.63 -18.67
CA HIS A 109 -28.34 2.84 -17.23
C HIS A 109 -29.19 1.93 -16.31
N ARG A 110 -30.13 1.15 -16.83
CA ARG A 110 -31.01 0.27 -16.01
C ARG A 110 -30.47 -1.15 -15.97
N PRO A 111 -30.15 -1.69 -14.77
CA PRO A 111 -29.73 -3.09 -14.62
C PRO A 111 -30.78 -4.07 -15.09
N ARG A 112 -30.36 -5.13 -15.78
CA ARG A 112 -31.21 -6.24 -16.22
C ARG A 112 -30.91 -7.49 -15.40
N ALA A 113 -31.82 -8.47 -15.48
CA ALA A 113 -31.59 -9.76 -14.85
C ALA A 113 -30.32 -10.43 -15.41
N GLY A 114 -29.47 -10.97 -14.53
CA GLY A 114 -28.19 -11.58 -14.89
C GLY A 114 -27.05 -10.59 -15.17
N GLU A 115 -27.24 -9.30 -14.89
CA GLU A 115 -26.19 -8.29 -15.10
C GLU A 115 -25.56 -7.82 -13.79
N ILE A 116 -24.24 -7.56 -13.85
CA ILE A 116 -23.46 -6.78 -12.87
C ILE A 116 -23.15 -5.44 -13.54
N THR A 117 -23.70 -4.35 -13.03
CA THR A 117 -23.49 -3.01 -13.60
C THR A 117 -22.41 -2.26 -12.82
N LEU A 118 -21.47 -1.63 -13.53
CA LEU A 118 -20.48 -0.72 -12.95
C LEU A 118 -20.71 0.68 -13.51
N ALA A 119 -20.84 1.69 -12.65
CA ALA A 119 -21.05 3.07 -13.09
C ALA A 119 -20.40 4.07 -12.14
N VAL A 120 -19.88 5.18 -12.67
CA VAL A 120 -19.52 6.37 -11.89
C VAL A 120 -20.74 7.30 -11.87
N ASP A 121 -21.14 7.71 -10.68
CA ASP A 121 -22.20 8.70 -10.45
C ASP A 121 -21.69 9.83 -9.55
N PRO A 122 -21.19 10.93 -10.14
CA PRO A 122 -20.66 12.06 -9.35
C PRO A 122 -21.68 12.74 -8.43
N SER A 123 -22.96 12.44 -8.60
CA SER A 123 -24.03 12.97 -7.73
C SER A 123 -24.27 12.12 -6.48
N ASP A 124 -23.73 10.88 -6.43
CA ASP A 124 -23.84 10.03 -5.23
C ASP A 124 -23.00 10.64 -4.10
N HIS A 125 -23.61 10.72 -2.92
CA HIS A 125 -22.98 11.28 -1.73
C HIS A 125 -23.40 10.52 -0.48
N HIS A 126 -22.58 10.60 0.56
CA HIS A 126 -22.88 10.00 1.85
C HIS A 126 -22.53 10.97 2.99
N PRO A 127 -23.51 11.29 3.89
CA PRO A 127 -23.31 12.35 4.91
C PRO A 127 -22.12 12.11 5.83
N ARG A 128 -21.89 10.85 6.23
CA ARG A 128 -20.79 10.48 7.14
C ARG A 128 -19.46 10.27 6.43
N GLY A 129 -19.46 10.02 5.14
CA GLY A 129 -18.25 9.77 4.36
C GLY A 129 -17.54 11.04 3.88
N GLY A 130 -18.29 12.15 3.70
CA GLY A 130 -17.74 13.44 3.29
C GLY A 130 -16.85 13.34 2.07
N GLU A 131 -15.66 13.96 2.15
CA GLU A 131 -14.67 13.92 1.07
C GLU A 131 -14.15 12.51 0.79
N ARG A 132 -13.97 11.67 1.81
CA ARG A 132 -13.50 10.29 1.63
C ARG A 132 -14.48 9.48 0.78
N TYR A 133 -15.80 9.67 0.99
CA TYR A 133 -16.81 9.05 0.14
C TYR A 133 -16.79 9.61 -1.27
N ARG A 134 -16.71 10.93 -1.43
CA ARG A 134 -16.64 11.59 -2.75
C ARG A 134 -15.47 11.06 -3.59
N ASP A 135 -14.33 10.83 -2.97
CA ASP A 135 -13.10 10.47 -3.67
C ASP A 135 -12.99 8.94 -3.90
N GLU A 136 -13.42 8.14 -2.93
CA GLU A 136 -13.19 6.68 -2.93
C GLU A 136 -14.40 5.88 -2.43
N GLY A 137 -15.53 6.51 -2.19
CA GLY A 137 -16.73 5.83 -1.71
C GLY A 137 -17.43 5.01 -2.78
N SER A 138 -18.20 4.02 -2.34
CA SER A 138 -19.00 3.18 -3.22
C SER A 138 -20.29 2.70 -2.58
N ARG A 139 -21.25 2.37 -3.44
CA ARG A 139 -22.49 1.67 -3.12
C ARG A 139 -22.56 0.39 -3.93
N LEU A 140 -22.67 -0.73 -3.25
CA LEU A 140 -22.89 -2.05 -3.83
C LEU A 140 -24.29 -2.54 -3.47
N THR A 141 -25.17 -2.72 -4.44
CA THR A 141 -26.51 -3.28 -4.23
C THR A 141 -26.62 -4.63 -4.93
N VAL A 142 -26.91 -5.67 -4.16
CA VAL A 142 -27.14 -7.03 -4.65
C VAL A 142 -28.61 -7.38 -4.48
N THR A 143 -29.28 -7.70 -5.56
CA THR A 143 -30.63 -8.28 -5.59
C THR A 143 -30.57 -9.69 -6.16
N PRO A 144 -31.58 -10.57 -5.96
CA PRO A 144 -31.56 -11.88 -6.62
C PRO A 144 -31.56 -11.83 -8.16
N ARG A 145 -31.79 -10.67 -8.77
CA ARG A 145 -31.89 -10.52 -10.23
C ARG A 145 -30.68 -9.83 -10.86
N HIS A 146 -30.05 -8.91 -10.17
CA HIS A 146 -28.92 -8.10 -10.68
C HIS A 146 -28.07 -7.55 -9.54
N VAL A 147 -26.85 -7.15 -9.90
CA VAL A 147 -25.91 -6.43 -9.04
C VAL A 147 -25.67 -5.04 -9.63
N SER A 148 -25.63 -4.02 -8.76
CA SER A 148 -25.27 -2.65 -9.13
C SER A 148 -24.14 -2.14 -8.28
N VAL A 149 -23.09 -1.64 -8.92
CA VAL A 149 -21.95 -0.95 -8.31
C VAL A 149 -21.94 0.48 -8.79
N THR A 150 -22.00 1.42 -7.87
CA THR A 150 -21.84 2.86 -8.14
C THR A 150 -20.82 3.48 -7.19
N GLY A 151 -20.22 4.57 -7.60
CA GLY A 151 -19.36 5.41 -6.75
C GLY A 151 -19.24 6.80 -7.35
N PRO A 152 -19.02 7.84 -6.51
CA PRO A 152 -18.85 9.21 -7.02
C PRO A 152 -17.63 9.35 -7.93
N ALA A 153 -16.61 8.52 -7.70
CA ALA A 153 -15.38 8.49 -8.49
C ALA A 153 -15.01 7.06 -8.91
N TYR A 154 -14.14 6.95 -9.90
CA TYR A 154 -13.64 5.67 -10.43
C TYR A 154 -13.07 4.75 -9.35
N ALA A 155 -12.28 5.30 -8.41
CA ALA A 155 -11.64 4.51 -7.35
C ALA A 155 -12.68 3.77 -6.49
N GLY A 156 -13.79 4.40 -6.13
CA GLY A 156 -14.87 3.74 -5.38
C GLY A 156 -15.45 2.54 -6.13
N VAL A 157 -15.64 2.66 -7.46
CA VAL A 157 -16.10 1.54 -8.28
C VAL A 157 -15.06 0.40 -8.28
N VAL A 158 -13.77 0.71 -8.37
CA VAL A 158 -12.69 -0.30 -8.24
C VAL A 158 -12.78 -1.01 -6.89
N TRP A 159 -12.89 -0.27 -5.78
CA TRP A 159 -12.96 -0.86 -4.44
C TRP A 159 -14.18 -1.77 -4.25
N ALA A 160 -15.30 -1.43 -4.82
CA ALA A 160 -16.48 -2.29 -4.79
C ALA A 160 -16.27 -3.57 -5.63
N THR A 161 -15.55 -3.51 -6.75
CA THR A 161 -15.18 -4.73 -7.50
C THR A 161 -14.26 -5.64 -6.69
N ARG A 162 -13.36 -5.07 -5.87
CA ARG A 162 -12.52 -5.87 -4.94
C ARG A 162 -13.40 -6.58 -3.90
N SER A 163 -14.37 -5.87 -3.31
CA SER A 163 -15.33 -6.49 -2.39
C SER A 163 -16.14 -7.61 -3.06
N LEU A 164 -16.65 -7.41 -4.28
CA LEU A 164 -17.35 -8.45 -5.04
C LEU A 164 -16.45 -9.68 -5.28
N LEU A 165 -15.22 -9.46 -5.68
CA LEU A 165 -14.27 -10.52 -5.97
C LEU A 165 -13.97 -11.34 -4.70
N GLN A 166 -13.75 -10.67 -3.56
CA GLN A 166 -13.53 -11.33 -2.28
C GLN A 166 -14.75 -12.15 -1.81
N ILE A 167 -15.96 -11.62 -1.97
CA ILE A 167 -17.19 -12.36 -1.62
C ILE A 167 -17.31 -13.64 -2.48
N LEU A 168 -17.01 -13.55 -3.77
CA LEU A 168 -17.08 -14.69 -4.69
C LEU A 168 -15.97 -15.70 -4.38
N THR A 169 -14.72 -15.25 -4.23
CA THR A 169 -13.58 -16.13 -3.91
C THR A 169 -13.77 -16.85 -2.56
N GLY A 170 -14.31 -16.16 -1.55
CA GLY A 170 -14.63 -16.74 -0.24
C GLY A 170 -15.93 -17.56 -0.21
N SER A 171 -16.71 -17.60 -1.29
CA SER A 171 -17.91 -18.43 -1.39
C SER A 171 -17.52 -19.89 -1.66
N PRO A 172 -18.18 -20.90 -1.02
CA PRO A 172 -17.82 -22.31 -1.20
C PRO A 172 -17.80 -22.82 -2.64
N ARG A 173 -18.56 -22.18 -3.55
CA ARG A 173 -18.59 -22.52 -4.99
C ARG A 173 -18.12 -21.39 -5.89
N GLY A 174 -17.73 -20.24 -5.31
CA GLY A 174 -17.29 -19.08 -6.08
C GLY A 174 -18.40 -18.36 -6.89
N ASP A 175 -19.66 -18.65 -6.63
CA ASP A 175 -20.78 -18.28 -7.53
C ASP A 175 -21.93 -17.53 -6.87
N ALA A 176 -21.87 -17.20 -5.58
CA ALA A 176 -23.02 -16.66 -4.84
C ALA A 176 -22.73 -15.31 -4.14
N LEU A 177 -23.60 -14.34 -4.38
CA LEU A 177 -23.56 -13.03 -3.72
C LEU A 177 -24.81 -12.87 -2.84
N PRO A 178 -24.70 -12.69 -1.51
CA PRO A 178 -25.85 -12.45 -0.64
C PRO A 178 -26.54 -11.14 -0.99
N ALA A 179 -27.88 -11.13 -1.02
CA ALA A 179 -28.65 -9.92 -1.30
C ALA A 179 -28.52 -8.90 -0.16
N GLY A 180 -28.37 -7.64 -0.52
CA GLY A 180 -28.21 -6.53 0.41
C GLY A 180 -27.61 -5.30 -0.24
N THR A 181 -27.37 -4.28 0.58
CA THR A 181 -26.71 -3.05 0.15
C THR A 181 -25.54 -2.74 1.07
N ALA A 182 -24.35 -2.57 0.49
CA ALA A 182 -23.19 -2.01 1.17
C ALA A 182 -23.01 -0.54 0.78
N VAL A 183 -22.59 0.27 1.77
CA VAL A 183 -22.03 1.61 1.54
C VAL A 183 -20.67 1.65 2.21
N ASP A 184 -19.62 1.98 1.45
CA ASP A 184 -18.25 1.79 1.91
C ASP A 184 -17.35 2.96 1.50
N TRP A 185 -16.41 3.33 2.37
CA TRP A 185 -15.42 4.39 2.14
C TRP A 185 -14.26 4.30 3.13
N PRO A 186 -13.04 4.77 2.77
CA PRO A 186 -11.89 4.73 3.68
C PRO A 186 -11.93 5.82 4.76
N ALA A 187 -11.28 5.56 5.90
CA ALA A 187 -11.03 6.57 6.93
C ALA A 187 -9.90 7.52 6.52
N TYR A 188 -8.87 6.99 5.89
CA TYR A 188 -7.68 7.74 5.50
C TYR A 188 -7.53 7.80 3.99
N ALA A 189 -7.02 8.94 3.50
CA ALA A 189 -6.78 9.19 2.08
C ALA A 189 -5.66 8.35 1.50
N ARG A 190 -4.68 7.98 2.32
CA ARG A 190 -3.49 7.22 1.91
C ARG A 190 -3.38 5.94 2.71
N ARG A 191 -3.21 4.86 1.99
CA ARG A 191 -3.06 3.51 2.49
C ARG A 191 -2.02 2.86 1.61
N GLY A 192 -0.78 2.84 2.10
CA GLY A 192 0.36 2.59 1.23
C GLY A 192 1.28 1.46 1.68
N PHE A 193 2.10 1.08 0.72
CA PHE A 193 3.25 0.21 0.85
C PHE A 193 4.45 0.84 0.16
N MET A 194 5.62 0.79 0.78
CA MET A 194 6.88 1.17 0.18
C MET A 194 7.79 -0.06 0.03
N LEU A 195 8.45 -0.16 -1.11
CA LEU A 195 9.42 -1.20 -1.39
C LEU A 195 10.74 -0.57 -1.84
N ASP A 196 11.81 -0.90 -1.13
CA ASP A 196 13.17 -0.57 -1.52
C ASP A 196 13.63 -1.51 -2.65
N VAL A 197 13.57 -1.00 -3.87
CA VAL A 197 14.14 -1.66 -5.06
C VAL A 197 15.55 -1.15 -5.36
N GLY A 198 16.01 -0.11 -4.66
CA GLY A 198 17.33 0.47 -4.76
C GLY A 198 18.40 -0.53 -4.32
N ARG A 199 18.35 -0.97 -3.05
CA ARG A 199 19.32 -1.92 -2.50
C ARG A 199 19.19 -3.31 -3.08
N ARG A 200 17.98 -3.77 -3.44
CA ARG A 200 17.72 -5.09 -4.03
C ARG A 200 16.87 -4.97 -5.27
N TRP A 201 17.23 -5.72 -6.31
CA TRP A 201 16.44 -5.78 -7.52
C TRP A 201 15.16 -6.60 -7.34
N PHE A 202 14.04 -6.04 -7.83
CA PHE A 202 12.76 -6.72 -7.94
C PHE A 202 12.30 -6.73 -9.41
N SER A 203 11.85 -7.89 -9.86
CA SER A 203 11.45 -8.05 -11.26
C SER A 203 10.23 -7.20 -11.64
N PRO A 204 10.11 -6.79 -12.90
CA PRO A 204 8.90 -6.13 -13.37
C PRO A 204 7.62 -6.99 -13.22
N ALA A 205 7.76 -8.31 -13.21
CA ALA A 205 6.64 -9.23 -12.98
C ALA A 205 6.12 -9.13 -11.55
N PHE A 206 7.03 -9.17 -10.57
CA PHE A 206 6.70 -9.02 -9.15
C PHE A 206 6.00 -7.69 -8.87
N LEU A 207 6.53 -6.56 -9.36
CA LEU A 207 5.90 -5.25 -9.14
C LEU A 207 4.50 -5.16 -9.75
N ARG A 208 4.28 -5.74 -10.95
CA ARG A 208 2.94 -5.81 -11.54
C ARG A 208 1.96 -6.63 -10.70
N ASP A 209 2.41 -7.76 -10.18
CA ASP A 209 1.55 -8.59 -9.33
C ASP A 209 1.31 -7.92 -7.97
N TYR A 210 2.31 -7.21 -7.42
CA TYR A 210 2.13 -6.44 -6.18
C TYR A 210 1.13 -5.29 -6.33
N ILE A 211 1.06 -4.62 -7.47
CA ILE A 211 -0.01 -3.63 -7.76
C ILE A 211 -1.40 -4.28 -7.63
N ARG A 212 -1.57 -5.53 -8.10
CA ARG A 212 -2.85 -6.25 -7.97
C ARG A 212 -3.12 -6.68 -6.53
N VAL A 213 -2.10 -7.18 -5.82
CA VAL A 213 -2.16 -7.54 -4.39
C VAL A 213 -2.59 -6.33 -3.55
N LEU A 214 -1.97 -5.17 -3.78
CA LEU A 214 -2.34 -3.94 -3.08
C LEU A 214 -3.79 -3.55 -3.36
N SER A 215 -4.21 -3.59 -4.62
CA SER A 215 -5.60 -3.31 -4.99
C SER A 215 -6.59 -4.30 -4.36
N TRP A 216 -6.25 -5.59 -4.24
CA TRP A 216 -7.07 -6.60 -3.59
C TRP A 216 -7.45 -6.20 -2.17
N TYR A 217 -6.50 -5.64 -1.43
CA TYR A 217 -6.69 -5.16 -0.06
C TYR A 217 -7.08 -3.67 0.02
N LYS A 218 -7.42 -3.03 -1.10
CA LYS A 218 -7.80 -1.60 -1.19
C LYS A 218 -6.70 -0.62 -0.74
N PHE A 219 -5.43 -0.99 -0.83
CA PHE A 219 -4.34 -0.02 -0.78
C PHE A 219 -4.34 0.84 -2.05
N ASN A 220 -4.00 2.12 -1.91
CA ASN A 220 -4.06 3.08 -3.01
C ASN A 220 -2.75 3.83 -3.26
N ASP A 221 -1.67 3.44 -2.60
CA ASP A 221 -0.35 4.06 -2.77
C ASP A 221 0.75 2.98 -2.73
N PHE A 222 1.55 2.92 -3.78
CA PHE A 222 2.74 2.07 -3.85
C PHE A 222 3.95 2.97 -4.09
N GLN A 223 4.73 3.21 -3.04
CA GLN A 223 5.98 3.94 -3.14
C GLN A 223 7.09 3.00 -3.57
N ILE A 224 7.82 3.39 -4.60
CA ILE A 224 8.96 2.65 -5.14
C ILE A 224 10.21 3.48 -4.86
N HIS A 225 11.04 3.01 -3.95
CA HIS A 225 12.32 3.62 -3.58
C HIS A 225 13.39 3.19 -4.58
N LEU A 226 13.72 4.11 -5.49
CA LEU A 226 14.40 3.82 -6.76
C LEU A 226 15.92 3.82 -6.69
N ASN A 227 16.51 4.36 -5.63
CA ASN A 227 17.95 4.35 -5.41
C ASN A 227 18.30 4.24 -3.95
N ASP A 228 19.34 3.50 -3.69
CA ASP A 228 19.97 3.45 -2.38
C ASP A 228 21.35 2.79 -2.47
N ASN A 229 21.98 2.64 -1.31
CA ASN A 229 23.29 2.01 -1.15
C ASN A 229 23.36 1.18 0.13
N GLU A 230 24.42 0.40 0.22
CA GLU A 230 24.81 -0.31 1.44
C GLU A 230 24.93 0.66 2.61
N ILE A 231 24.47 0.25 3.81
CA ILE A 231 24.43 1.10 5.01
C ILE A 231 25.84 1.49 5.45
N GLU A 232 26.76 0.51 5.48
CA GLU A 232 28.15 0.72 5.85
C GLU A 232 29.08 0.19 4.74
N PRO A 233 30.03 0.99 4.27
CA PRO A 233 30.90 0.55 3.19
C PRO A 233 31.89 -0.50 3.70
N PRO A 234 32.20 -1.57 2.91
CA PRO A 234 33.19 -2.57 3.28
C PRO A 234 34.55 -1.94 3.57
N ASP A 235 35.10 -2.22 4.76
CA ASP A 235 36.37 -1.67 5.27
C ASP A 235 36.43 -0.13 5.23
N GLY A 236 35.30 0.57 5.29
CA GLY A 236 35.23 2.02 5.22
C GLY A 236 35.39 2.61 3.81
N ASP A 237 35.39 1.79 2.76
CA ASP A 237 35.63 2.17 1.37
C ASP A 237 34.33 2.19 0.55
N TRP A 238 33.76 3.36 0.34
CA TRP A 238 32.54 3.58 -0.45
C TRP A 238 32.68 3.13 -1.92
N SER A 239 33.90 3.01 -2.47
CA SER A 239 34.08 2.49 -3.82
C SER A 239 33.69 1.01 -3.96
N ARG A 240 33.63 0.28 -2.84
CA ARG A 240 33.33 -1.15 -2.77
C ARG A 240 31.87 -1.44 -2.35
N ALA A 241 31.17 -0.46 -1.80
CA ALA A 241 29.80 -0.64 -1.33
C ALA A 241 28.81 -0.88 -2.49
N GLN A 242 27.74 -1.62 -2.24
CA GLN A 242 26.66 -1.76 -3.21
C GLN A 242 25.86 -0.46 -3.32
N CYS A 243 25.42 -0.13 -4.54
CA CYS A 243 24.45 0.94 -4.77
C CYS A 243 23.75 0.72 -6.10
N ALA A 244 22.54 1.26 -6.22
CA ALA A 244 21.83 1.23 -7.49
C ALA A 244 20.95 2.47 -7.67
N PHE A 245 20.67 2.80 -8.92
CA PHE A 245 19.56 3.63 -9.38
C PHE A 245 18.78 2.85 -10.44
N ARG A 246 17.46 2.77 -10.32
CA ARG A 246 16.64 1.79 -11.03
C ARG A 246 15.91 2.30 -12.28
N LEU A 247 16.16 3.53 -12.75
CA LEU A 247 15.56 4.02 -13.99
C LEU A 247 16.63 4.10 -15.10
N ALA A 248 16.39 3.41 -16.21
CA ALA A 248 17.25 3.42 -17.38
C ALA A 248 16.73 4.36 -18.45
N SER A 249 17.51 5.36 -18.82
CA SER A 249 17.20 6.30 -19.89
C SER A 249 17.99 6.02 -21.16
N ASP A 250 17.34 6.22 -22.29
CA ASP A 250 18.01 6.19 -23.61
C ASP A 250 18.76 7.49 -23.93
N ASP A 251 18.62 8.53 -23.10
CA ASP A 251 19.35 9.78 -23.25
C ASP A 251 20.84 9.57 -22.90
N PRO A 252 21.77 9.84 -23.83
CA PRO A 252 23.19 9.71 -23.59
C PRO A 252 23.73 10.47 -22.37
N ALA A 253 23.07 11.54 -21.93
CA ALA A 253 23.45 12.29 -20.74
C ALA A 253 23.36 11.45 -19.45
N TRP A 254 22.55 10.39 -19.42
CA TRP A 254 22.34 9.50 -18.30
C TRP A 254 22.92 8.09 -18.52
N ALA A 255 23.72 7.91 -19.58
CA ALA A 255 24.32 6.62 -19.87
C ALA A 255 25.26 6.17 -18.74
N GLY A 256 25.02 4.97 -18.20
CA GLY A 256 25.80 4.40 -17.10
C GLY A 256 25.32 4.78 -15.70
N LEU A 257 24.24 5.54 -15.55
CA LEU A 257 23.64 5.83 -14.23
C LEU A 257 22.82 4.64 -13.73
N ALA A 258 22.05 4.00 -14.61
CA ALA A 258 21.21 2.88 -14.23
C ALA A 258 22.02 1.65 -13.81
N ALA A 259 21.54 0.94 -12.79
CA ALA A 259 22.17 -0.25 -12.25
C ALA A 259 22.22 -1.39 -13.28
N ALA A 260 23.34 -2.13 -13.33
CA ALA A 260 23.55 -3.20 -14.28
C ALA A 260 22.86 -4.52 -13.91
N ASP A 261 22.57 -4.73 -12.61
CA ASP A 261 21.86 -5.90 -12.08
C ASP A 261 20.35 -5.88 -12.36
N GLY A 262 19.81 -4.72 -12.77
CA GLY A 262 18.42 -4.53 -13.17
C GLY A 262 17.96 -3.08 -13.06
N SER A 263 17.16 -2.66 -14.02
CA SER A 263 16.58 -1.33 -14.07
C SER A 263 15.31 -1.33 -14.93
N PHE A 264 14.47 -0.29 -14.78
CA PHE A 264 13.23 -0.11 -15.51
C PHE A 264 13.42 0.94 -16.59
N ASP A 265 13.18 0.57 -17.83
CA ASP A 265 13.08 1.52 -18.93
C ASP A 265 11.73 2.26 -18.92
N ARG A 266 11.59 3.26 -19.76
CA ARG A 266 10.37 4.04 -19.90
C ARG A 266 9.14 3.18 -20.20
N ALA A 267 9.25 2.20 -21.09
CA ALA A 267 8.13 1.35 -21.49
C ALA A 267 7.66 0.45 -20.33
N THR A 268 8.61 -0.08 -19.56
CA THR A 268 8.33 -0.86 -18.35
C THR A 268 7.61 -0.02 -17.30
N TRP A 269 8.10 1.21 -17.05
CA TRP A 269 7.46 2.13 -16.10
C TRP A 269 6.05 2.54 -16.54
N ASP A 270 5.86 2.91 -17.81
CA ASP A 270 4.54 3.23 -18.37
C ASP A 270 3.56 2.05 -18.20
N GLY A 271 4.05 0.81 -18.33
CA GLY A 271 3.25 -0.39 -18.08
C GLY A 271 2.82 -0.56 -16.61
N PHE A 272 3.68 -0.17 -15.65
CA PHE A 272 3.30 -0.12 -14.23
C PHE A 272 2.22 0.94 -13.98
N GLU A 273 2.41 2.15 -14.53
CA GLU A 273 1.46 3.27 -14.39
C GLU A 273 0.08 2.94 -14.99
N ASP A 274 0.04 2.25 -16.15
CA ASP A 274 -1.21 1.83 -16.78
C ASP A 274 -1.95 0.82 -15.89
N LEU A 275 -1.23 -0.17 -15.35
CA LEU A 275 -1.81 -1.18 -14.48
C LEU A 275 -2.28 -0.57 -13.15
N ALA A 276 -1.47 0.28 -12.54
CA ALA A 276 -1.79 0.96 -11.30
C ALA A 276 -3.02 1.87 -11.44
N ALA A 277 -3.12 2.62 -12.53
CA ALA A 277 -4.29 3.45 -12.85
C ALA A 277 -5.57 2.62 -13.04
N LEU A 278 -5.47 1.43 -13.64
CA LEU A 278 -6.58 0.48 -13.80
C LEU A 278 -7.08 -0.02 -12.44
N HIS A 279 -6.17 -0.27 -11.50
CA HIS A 279 -6.43 -0.83 -10.18
C HIS A 279 -6.61 0.22 -9.07
N ALA A 280 -6.71 1.51 -9.42
CA ALA A 280 -6.81 2.64 -8.49
C ALA A 280 -5.66 2.72 -7.47
N VAL A 281 -4.52 2.16 -7.78
CA VAL A 281 -3.26 2.31 -7.05
C VAL A 281 -2.47 3.45 -7.69
N ARG A 282 -1.85 4.30 -6.91
CA ARG A 282 -0.90 5.30 -7.37
C ARG A 282 0.52 4.79 -7.16
N LEU A 283 1.39 4.98 -8.14
CA LEU A 283 2.82 4.76 -7.96
C LEU A 283 3.44 6.06 -7.47
N THR A 284 3.99 6.08 -6.27
CA THR A 284 4.76 7.22 -5.77
C THR A 284 6.25 6.94 -5.99
N PRO A 285 6.89 7.59 -6.98
CA PRO A 285 8.31 7.41 -7.19
C PRO A 285 9.10 8.14 -6.11
N GLU A 286 10.15 7.50 -5.63
CA GLU A 286 11.13 8.10 -4.75
C GLU A 286 12.51 8.05 -5.37
N ILE A 287 13.17 9.20 -5.42
CA ILE A 287 14.59 9.34 -5.75
C ILE A 287 15.23 10.06 -4.57
N ASP A 288 16.01 9.32 -3.81
CA ASP A 288 16.53 9.77 -2.54
C ASP A 288 17.88 10.47 -2.67
N ALA A 289 17.97 11.62 -2.03
CA ALA A 289 19.16 12.44 -1.84
C ALA A 289 18.86 13.51 -0.75
N PRO A 290 19.88 14.03 -0.02
CA PRO A 290 21.31 14.05 -0.34
C PRO A 290 22.16 12.95 0.32
N ALA A 291 21.64 12.21 1.32
CA ALA A 291 22.18 10.92 1.73
C ALA A 291 21.75 9.82 0.73
N HIS A 292 22.11 8.57 0.92
CA HIS A 292 21.69 7.45 0.07
C HIS A 292 22.00 7.65 -1.43
N SER A 293 23.00 8.48 -1.73
CA SER A 293 23.28 9.03 -3.05
C SER A 293 24.50 8.40 -3.74
N LEU A 294 25.00 7.26 -3.25
CA LEU A 294 26.24 6.66 -3.77
C LEU A 294 26.18 6.37 -5.28
N ALA A 295 25.01 5.99 -5.82
CA ALA A 295 24.84 5.79 -7.26
C ALA A 295 25.08 7.08 -8.05
N PHE A 296 24.64 8.22 -7.53
CA PHE A 296 24.84 9.54 -8.13
C PHE A 296 26.29 10.02 -7.97
N VAL A 297 26.88 9.77 -6.81
CA VAL A 297 28.30 10.10 -6.53
C VAL A 297 29.21 9.27 -7.44
N ARG A 298 28.94 8.00 -7.68
CA ARG A 298 29.72 7.19 -8.63
C ARG A 298 29.59 7.68 -10.07
N PHE A 299 28.40 8.11 -10.46
CA PHE A 299 28.15 8.69 -11.78
C PHE A 299 28.83 10.05 -11.94
N ARG A 300 28.89 10.86 -10.89
CA ARG A 300 29.45 12.22 -10.84
C ARG A 300 30.25 12.43 -9.55
N PRO A 301 31.48 11.94 -9.46
CA PRO A 301 32.28 12.01 -8.22
C PRO A 301 32.50 13.44 -7.71
N ASP A 302 32.49 14.42 -8.59
CA ASP A 302 32.67 15.85 -8.27
C ASP A 302 31.51 16.45 -7.44
N ILE A 303 30.36 15.78 -7.34
CA ILE A 303 29.22 16.25 -6.52
C ILE A 303 29.14 15.56 -5.15
N GLY A 304 29.97 14.57 -4.87
CA GLY A 304 29.96 13.82 -3.62
C GLY A 304 30.83 14.47 -2.53
N LEU A 305 30.44 14.30 -1.27
CA LEU A 305 31.27 14.67 -0.12
C LEU A 305 32.64 13.96 -0.16
N ASN A 306 33.63 14.54 0.49
CA ASN A 306 34.98 14.00 0.61
C ASN A 306 35.63 13.67 -0.75
N GLY A 307 35.31 14.47 -1.80
CA GLY A 307 35.82 14.24 -3.16
C GLY A 307 35.28 12.97 -3.83
N GLY A 308 34.08 12.56 -3.48
CA GLY A 308 33.41 11.37 -3.99
C GLY A 308 33.62 10.10 -3.16
N ALA A 309 34.33 10.19 -2.04
CA ALA A 309 34.48 9.08 -1.10
C ALA A 309 33.38 9.12 0.01
N SER A 310 32.14 9.13 -0.41
CA SER A 310 30.95 9.20 0.46
C SER A 310 29.70 8.77 -0.31
N ASP A 311 28.70 8.37 0.39
CA ASP A 311 27.33 8.15 -0.13
C ASP A 311 26.47 9.42 -0.06
N HIS A 312 27.02 10.55 0.39
CA HIS A 312 26.34 11.83 0.51
C HIS A 312 26.76 12.80 -0.57
N LEU A 313 25.81 13.61 -1.04
CA LEU A 313 26.09 14.78 -1.90
C LEU A 313 26.76 15.91 -1.10
N ASP A 314 27.71 16.60 -1.72
CA ASP A 314 28.29 17.84 -1.16
C ASP A 314 27.34 19.02 -1.44
N LEU A 315 26.52 19.37 -0.47
CA LEU A 315 25.58 20.50 -0.60
C LEU A 315 26.26 21.89 -0.53
N ALA A 316 27.55 21.96 -0.21
CA ALA A 316 28.34 23.18 -0.41
C ALA A 316 28.66 23.40 -1.88
N ASN A 317 28.65 22.35 -2.68
CA ASN A 317 28.86 22.41 -4.12
C ASN A 317 27.50 22.64 -4.84
N PRO A 318 27.27 23.80 -5.48
CA PRO A 318 26.00 24.05 -6.18
C PRO A 318 25.72 23.09 -7.34
N ALA A 319 26.76 22.42 -7.86
CA ALA A 319 26.60 21.40 -8.89
C ALA A 319 25.81 20.16 -8.40
N ALA A 320 25.87 19.84 -7.10
CA ALA A 320 25.11 18.74 -6.52
C ALA A 320 23.59 19.00 -6.59
N THR A 321 23.16 20.19 -6.14
CA THR A 321 21.74 20.58 -6.25
C THR A 321 21.29 20.73 -7.71
N ALA A 322 22.16 21.24 -8.60
CA ALA A 322 21.86 21.36 -10.02
C ALA A 322 21.68 19.99 -10.67
N PHE A 323 22.56 19.03 -10.39
CA PHE A 323 22.46 17.65 -10.87
C PHE A 323 21.13 17.00 -10.47
N MET A 324 20.71 17.13 -9.20
CA MET A 324 19.43 16.57 -8.75
C MET A 324 18.24 17.23 -9.46
N LYS A 325 18.28 18.54 -9.69
CA LYS A 325 17.23 19.22 -10.47
C LYS A 325 17.16 18.72 -11.91
N ASP A 326 18.31 18.51 -12.55
CA ASP A 326 18.36 17.96 -13.92
C ASP A 326 17.83 16.54 -13.96
N LEU A 327 18.18 15.70 -12.97
CA LEU A 327 17.67 14.34 -12.81
C LEU A 327 16.14 14.33 -12.67
N PHE A 328 15.58 15.11 -11.77
CA PHE A 328 14.12 15.20 -11.60
C PHE A 328 13.43 15.81 -12.83
N THR A 329 14.04 16.79 -13.50
CA THR A 329 13.51 17.32 -14.75
C THR A 329 13.41 16.25 -15.83
N HIS A 330 14.41 15.37 -15.90
CA HIS A 330 14.45 14.29 -16.88
C HIS A 330 13.42 13.18 -16.60
N PHE A 331 13.37 12.68 -15.36
CA PHE A 331 12.52 11.53 -15.02
C PHE A 331 11.09 11.89 -14.61
N THR A 332 10.79 13.09 -14.13
CA THR A 332 9.43 13.49 -13.72
C THR A 332 8.36 13.28 -14.82
N PRO A 333 8.64 13.47 -16.13
CA PRO A 333 7.68 13.15 -17.19
C PRO A 333 7.29 11.66 -17.30
N TRP A 334 8.00 10.76 -16.63
CA TRP A 334 7.63 9.34 -16.54
C TRP A 334 6.53 9.11 -15.51
N PHE A 335 6.44 9.95 -14.49
CA PHE A 335 5.64 9.76 -13.30
C PHE A 335 4.25 10.38 -13.44
N ARG A 336 3.20 9.56 -13.43
CA ARG A 336 1.81 10.05 -13.46
C ARG A 336 1.32 10.47 -12.08
N SER A 337 1.96 10.00 -11.02
CA SER A 337 1.67 10.45 -9.65
C SER A 337 1.74 11.97 -9.54
N PRO A 338 0.79 12.61 -8.86
CA PRO A 338 0.93 14.02 -8.49
C PRO A 338 1.98 14.24 -7.40
N VAL A 339 2.40 13.18 -6.69
CA VAL A 339 3.40 13.23 -5.61
C VAL A 339 4.71 12.62 -6.11
N VAL A 340 5.82 13.28 -5.83
CA VAL A 340 7.18 12.77 -6.03
C VAL A 340 7.93 12.93 -4.72
N HIS A 341 8.51 11.84 -4.23
CA HIS A 341 9.32 11.80 -3.03
C HIS A 341 10.80 12.02 -3.39
N TYR A 342 11.49 12.91 -2.67
CA TYR A 342 12.86 13.28 -2.97
C TYR A 342 13.84 12.96 -1.83
N GLY A 343 13.45 12.04 -0.92
CA GLY A 343 14.25 11.59 0.20
C GLY A 343 14.39 12.64 1.29
N ALA A 344 15.55 13.26 1.36
CA ALA A 344 15.92 14.34 2.27
C ALA A 344 16.05 13.91 3.74
N ASP A 345 16.48 12.69 3.98
CA ASP A 345 16.79 12.17 5.31
C ASP A 345 18.30 12.08 5.56
N GLU A 346 18.63 11.76 6.79
CA GLU A 346 19.92 11.33 7.33
C GLU A 346 21.17 12.19 6.97
N TYR A 347 20.98 13.40 6.46
CA TYR A 347 22.10 14.25 6.08
C TYR A 347 22.89 14.77 7.30
N GLY A 348 24.18 14.47 7.34
CA GLY A 348 25.09 14.82 8.44
C GLY A 348 25.81 16.17 8.29
N GLY A 349 25.50 16.97 7.27
CA GLY A 349 26.19 18.23 6.97
C GLY A 349 25.55 19.47 7.63
N PRO A 350 26.04 20.69 7.27
CA PRO A 350 25.54 21.95 7.84
C PRO A 350 24.05 22.21 7.54
N VAL A 351 23.31 22.60 8.57
CA VAL A 351 21.85 22.86 8.52
C VAL A 351 21.43 23.80 7.42
N GLU A 352 22.18 24.90 7.19
CA GLU A 352 21.82 25.90 6.18
C GLU A 352 21.95 25.35 4.75
N GLN A 353 22.94 24.51 4.52
CA GLN A 353 23.11 23.82 3.23
C GLN A 353 21.96 22.85 2.99
N TYR A 354 21.62 22.04 4.00
CA TYR A 354 20.48 21.12 3.94
C TYR A 354 19.16 21.88 3.70
N ARG A 355 18.88 22.95 4.45
CA ARG A 355 17.67 23.77 4.27
C ARG A 355 17.61 24.37 2.87
N GLY A 356 18.75 24.84 2.37
CA GLY A 356 18.88 25.34 1.00
C GLY A 356 18.49 24.29 -0.04
N TYR A 357 19.05 23.07 0.09
CA TYR A 357 18.74 21.92 -0.75
C TYR A 357 17.26 21.53 -0.66
N PHE A 358 16.74 21.29 0.56
CA PHE A 358 15.36 20.91 0.82
C PHE A 358 14.36 21.85 0.12
N ASN A 359 14.53 23.16 0.32
CA ASN A 359 13.66 24.16 -0.28
C ASN A 359 13.83 24.26 -1.81
N ALA A 360 15.07 24.12 -2.29
CA ALA A 360 15.35 24.17 -3.72
C ALA A 360 14.72 23.01 -4.48
N MET A 361 14.75 21.79 -3.91
CA MET A 361 14.12 20.62 -4.49
C MET A 361 12.60 20.69 -4.42
N ALA A 362 12.04 21.11 -3.27
CA ALA A 362 10.60 21.33 -3.13
C ALA A 362 10.06 22.34 -4.16
N ALA A 363 10.74 23.47 -4.32
CA ALA A 363 10.36 24.50 -5.31
C ALA A 363 10.48 23.97 -6.75
N HIS A 364 11.53 23.18 -7.04
CA HIS A 364 11.75 22.61 -8.35
C HIS A 364 10.64 21.62 -8.73
N LEU A 365 10.31 20.66 -7.85
CA LEU A 365 9.25 19.69 -8.07
C LEU A 365 7.88 20.36 -8.25
N ARG A 366 7.57 21.42 -7.48
CA ARG A 366 6.36 22.22 -7.72
C ARG A 366 6.38 22.90 -9.10
N GLY A 367 7.54 23.39 -9.51
CA GLY A 367 7.73 23.94 -10.86
C GLY A 367 7.45 22.92 -11.97
N LEU A 368 7.68 21.65 -11.71
CA LEU A 368 7.34 20.51 -12.57
C LEU A 368 5.87 20.02 -12.40
N GLY A 369 5.06 20.73 -11.61
CA GLY A 369 3.65 20.39 -11.37
C GLY A 369 3.43 19.24 -10.40
N LYS A 370 4.43 18.91 -9.56
CA LYS A 370 4.36 17.84 -8.57
C LYS A 370 4.22 18.37 -7.14
N GLN A 371 3.56 17.59 -6.30
CA GLN A 371 3.56 17.76 -4.86
C GLN A 371 4.85 17.12 -4.30
N PRO A 372 5.78 17.89 -3.71
CA PRO A 372 6.96 17.32 -3.10
C PRO A 372 6.63 16.55 -1.82
N ALA A 373 7.29 15.42 -1.60
CA ALA A 373 7.27 14.66 -0.36
C ALA A 373 8.70 14.32 0.07
N ALA A 374 8.92 14.20 1.39
CA ALA A 374 10.23 13.92 1.97
C ALA A 374 10.12 13.18 3.30
N TRP A 375 11.15 12.45 3.67
CA TRP A 375 11.28 11.85 4.99
C TRP A 375 11.41 12.93 6.08
N GLY A 376 10.72 12.73 7.18
CA GLY A 376 10.73 13.66 8.31
C GLY A 376 12.04 13.60 9.11
N SER A 377 12.98 14.49 8.82
CA SER A 377 14.30 14.50 9.47
C SER A 377 14.71 15.84 10.08
N LEU A 378 13.86 16.86 10.01
CA LEU A 378 14.20 18.24 10.39
C LEU A 378 14.56 18.41 11.86
N GLY A 379 13.97 17.62 12.75
CA GLY A 379 14.23 17.74 14.19
C GLY A 379 15.67 17.43 14.58
N ARG A 380 16.25 16.39 13.98
CA ARG A 380 17.63 15.98 14.24
C ARG A 380 18.64 16.78 13.40
N ILE A 381 18.29 17.10 12.15
CA ILE A 381 19.20 17.84 11.27
C ILE A 381 19.27 19.31 11.65
N GLY A 382 18.15 19.95 11.99
CA GLY A 382 18.11 21.39 12.07
C GLY A 382 17.47 22.07 13.27
N GLY A 383 16.98 21.34 14.25
CA GLY A 383 16.44 21.88 15.52
C GLY A 383 15.10 22.63 15.41
N THR A 384 14.86 23.44 14.37
CA THR A 384 13.58 24.13 14.13
C THR A 384 13.13 23.99 12.67
N ALA A 385 11.82 24.01 12.46
CA ALA A 385 11.25 23.98 11.11
C ALA A 385 11.14 25.37 10.45
N ASP A 386 11.73 26.39 11.05
CA ASP A 386 11.71 27.76 10.51
C ASP A 386 12.53 27.84 9.22
N GLY A 387 11.95 28.51 8.23
CA GLY A 387 12.59 28.67 6.93
C GLY A 387 12.53 27.44 6.01
N TYR A 388 11.93 26.31 6.45
CA TYR A 388 11.63 25.19 5.57
C TYR A 388 10.29 25.37 4.85
N ASP A 389 10.21 24.86 3.63
CA ASP A 389 9.03 24.92 2.77
C ASP A 389 7.91 24.01 3.29
N LYS A 390 6.84 24.62 3.83
CA LYS A 390 5.71 23.92 4.45
C LYS A 390 4.80 23.20 3.46
N SER A 391 4.99 23.38 2.16
CA SER A 391 4.25 22.64 1.15
C SER A 391 4.74 21.20 0.95
N VAL A 392 5.87 20.81 1.53
CA VAL A 392 6.38 19.44 1.48
C VAL A 392 5.55 18.54 2.38
N ARG A 393 5.09 17.41 1.85
CA ARG A 393 4.44 16.37 2.66
C ARG A 393 5.50 15.54 3.37
N MET A 394 5.43 15.52 4.71
CA MET A 394 6.38 14.78 5.52
C MET A 394 5.96 13.32 5.68
N TYR A 395 6.89 12.40 5.53
CA TYR A 395 6.72 11.02 5.92
C TYR A 395 7.36 10.82 7.30
N SER A 396 6.51 10.66 8.32
CA SER A 396 6.93 10.57 9.73
C SER A 396 7.44 9.17 10.02
N TRP A 397 8.73 8.95 9.74
CA TRP A 397 9.35 7.65 9.84
C TRP A 397 9.97 7.38 11.21
N SER A 398 10.56 8.37 11.86
CA SER A 398 11.20 8.19 13.17
C SER A 398 10.84 9.31 14.15
N ASN A 399 10.38 8.93 15.35
CA ASN A 399 10.14 9.88 16.44
C ASN A 399 11.42 10.61 16.89
N GLY A 400 12.58 9.96 16.73
CA GLY A 400 13.88 10.53 17.08
C GLY A 400 14.40 11.55 16.06
N TRP A 401 14.00 11.43 14.79
CA TRP A 401 14.39 12.34 13.73
C TRP A 401 13.44 13.53 13.60
N TYR A 402 12.15 13.30 13.49
CA TYR A 402 11.12 14.35 13.46
C TYR A 402 9.75 13.74 13.72
N GLY A 403 9.37 13.66 15.00
CA GLY A 403 8.13 12.99 15.38
C GLY A 403 6.85 13.71 14.94
N PRO A 404 5.72 13.00 14.87
CA PRO A 404 4.47 13.50 14.26
C PRO A 404 3.89 14.71 15.00
N ARG A 405 4.08 14.82 16.31
CA ARG A 405 3.64 16.01 17.08
C ARG A 405 4.41 17.27 16.69
N ALA A 406 5.71 17.14 16.41
CA ALA A 406 6.52 18.25 15.92
C ALA A 406 6.13 18.62 14.49
N ILE A 407 6.00 17.64 13.60
CA ILE A 407 5.55 17.81 12.21
C ILE A 407 4.22 18.58 12.17
N ARG A 408 3.24 18.11 12.96
CA ARG A 408 1.93 18.75 13.08
C ARG A 408 2.01 20.17 13.64
N LYS A 409 2.75 20.37 14.73
CA LYS A 409 2.96 21.71 15.35
C LYS A 409 3.56 22.70 14.36
N ASP A 410 4.47 22.24 13.54
CA ASP A 410 5.18 23.04 12.56
C ASP A 410 4.40 23.27 11.27
N GLY A 411 3.18 22.70 11.16
CA GLY A 411 2.22 22.98 10.10
C GLY A 411 2.45 22.21 8.79
N PHE A 412 3.08 21.05 8.83
CA PHE A 412 3.21 20.17 7.68
C PHE A 412 2.03 19.18 7.58
N GLU A 413 1.66 18.80 6.37
CA GLU A 413 0.89 17.58 6.10
C GLU A 413 1.80 16.36 6.17
N TYR A 414 1.27 15.21 6.62
CA TYR A 414 2.13 14.04 6.83
C TYR A 414 1.43 12.69 6.67
N LEU A 415 2.25 11.64 6.61
CA LEU A 415 1.88 10.23 6.69
C LEU A 415 2.58 9.58 7.89
N ASP A 416 1.94 8.57 8.49
CA ASP A 416 2.57 7.65 9.42
C ASP A 416 3.35 6.59 8.64
N VAL A 417 4.66 6.53 8.86
CA VAL A 417 5.58 5.52 8.33
C VAL A 417 6.55 5.08 9.44
N ASN A 418 6.07 5.07 10.68
CA ASN A 418 6.94 4.96 11.85
C ASN A 418 7.77 3.68 11.88
N ASP A 419 9.09 3.83 12.03
CA ASP A 419 10.10 2.78 12.00
C ASP A 419 9.86 1.68 13.06
N ALA A 420 9.49 2.07 14.27
CA ALA A 420 9.23 1.14 15.37
C ALA A 420 7.94 0.33 15.21
N THR A 421 7.11 0.61 14.17
CA THR A 421 5.79 0.00 13.99
C THR A 421 5.58 -0.58 12.60
N LEU A 422 6.10 0.08 11.57
CA LEU A 422 5.74 -0.16 10.16
C LEU A 422 6.92 -0.52 9.26
N TYR A 423 8.16 -0.59 9.79
CA TYR A 423 9.33 -0.98 9.02
C TYR A 423 9.59 -2.49 9.12
N ILE A 424 9.91 -3.09 7.99
CA ILE A 424 10.46 -4.44 7.87
C ILE A 424 11.84 -4.31 7.23
N VAL A 425 12.86 -4.86 7.90
CA VAL A 425 14.18 -5.08 7.30
C VAL A 425 14.39 -6.60 7.27
N PRO A 426 14.23 -7.26 6.12
CA PRO A 426 14.22 -8.70 6.03
C PRO A 426 15.43 -9.34 6.71
N PHE A 427 15.16 -10.24 7.68
CA PHE A 427 16.13 -11.04 8.41
C PHE A 427 17.10 -10.28 9.32
N ALA A 428 16.91 -8.96 9.50
CA ALA A 428 17.70 -8.18 10.44
C ALA A 428 17.29 -8.44 11.90
N ASP A 429 18.18 -8.15 12.83
CA ASP A 429 17.93 -8.19 14.28
C ASP A 429 17.38 -6.86 14.83
N TYR A 430 17.09 -5.92 13.95
CA TYR A 430 16.46 -4.63 14.23
C TYR A 430 15.21 -4.44 13.38
N TYR A 431 14.36 -3.47 13.76
CA TYR A 431 13.02 -3.29 13.23
C TYR A 431 12.21 -4.60 13.28
N HIS A 432 11.58 -5.05 12.23
CA HIS A 432 10.77 -6.27 12.23
C HIS A 432 11.32 -7.24 11.18
N GLY A 433 12.51 -7.80 11.43
CA GLY A 433 13.20 -8.69 10.48
C GLY A 433 12.48 -10.00 10.19
N ASP A 434 11.55 -10.42 11.05
CA ASP A 434 10.66 -11.58 10.92
C ASP A 434 9.20 -11.22 10.57
N GLY A 435 8.94 -9.95 10.16
CA GLY A 435 7.64 -9.39 9.82
C GLY A 435 6.98 -8.63 10.97
N LEU A 436 5.99 -7.79 10.64
CA LEU A 436 5.32 -6.90 11.60
C LEU A 436 4.50 -7.67 12.64
N ASP A 437 4.34 -7.10 13.86
CA ASP A 437 3.44 -7.64 14.89
C ASP A 437 1.97 -7.40 14.52
N GLY A 438 1.38 -8.38 13.82
CA GLY A 438 0.01 -8.30 13.36
C GLY A 438 -1.02 -8.16 14.48
N ARG A 439 -0.77 -8.71 15.68
CA ARG A 439 -1.68 -8.60 16.83
C ARG A 439 -1.67 -7.18 17.38
N TYR A 440 -0.50 -6.62 17.63
CA TYR A 440 -0.37 -5.21 18.04
C TYR A 440 -1.03 -4.27 17.02
N LEU A 441 -0.73 -4.47 15.72
CA LEU A 441 -1.34 -3.67 14.65
C LEU A 441 -2.86 -3.76 14.65
N TYR A 442 -3.43 -4.96 14.88
CA TYR A 442 -4.87 -5.15 14.88
C TYR A 442 -5.56 -4.56 16.11
N ASP A 443 -5.04 -4.84 17.29
CA ASP A 443 -5.70 -4.49 18.55
C ASP A 443 -5.45 -3.02 18.93
N GLU A 444 -4.23 -2.50 18.76
CA GLU A 444 -3.80 -1.24 19.36
C GLU A 444 -3.48 -0.14 18.34
N TRP A 445 -2.84 -0.47 17.22
CA TRP A 445 -2.40 0.54 16.24
C TRP A 445 -3.57 1.06 15.38
N ALA A 446 -3.44 2.29 14.93
CA ALA A 446 -4.14 2.93 13.81
C ALA A 446 -3.23 4.06 13.30
N PRO A 447 -3.41 4.60 12.09
CA PRO A 447 -2.51 5.62 11.51
C PRO A 447 -2.27 6.88 12.36
N HIS A 448 -3.07 7.14 13.38
CA HIS A 448 -2.88 8.24 14.33
C HIS A 448 -2.20 7.82 15.66
N VAL A 449 -1.88 6.54 15.82
CA VAL A 449 -1.26 5.96 17.02
C VAL A 449 0.22 5.74 16.77
N PHE A 450 1.04 6.54 17.42
CA PHE A 450 2.49 6.48 17.35
C PHE A 450 3.09 6.03 18.69
N PRO A 451 4.22 5.33 18.68
CA PRO A 451 4.92 4.97 19.93
C PRO A 451 5.41 6.20 20.70
N ASP A 452 5.97 5.97 21.91
CA ASP A 452 6.59 6.98 22.76
C ASP A 452 5.68 8.17 23.11
N GLY A 453 4.37 7.93 23.18
CA GLY A 453 3.38 8.96 23.47
C GLY A 453 3.24 10.03 22.38
N GLN A 454 3.73 9.78 21.17
CA GLN A 454 3.68 10.73 20.05
C GLN A 454 2.33 10.71 19.28
N SER A 455 1.38 9.86 19.67
CA SER A 455 0.06 9.79 19.02
C SER A 455 -0.59 11.17 18.84
N VAL A 456 -1.31 11.32 17.74
CA VAL A 456 -2.04 12.54 17.36
C VAL A 456 -3.55 12.31 17.45
N PRO A 457 -4.40 13.36 17.45
CA PRO A 457 -5.83 13.17 17.50
C PRO A 457 -6.38 12.32 16.34
N PRO A 458 -7.32 11.41 16.59
CA PRO A 458 -8.08 10.77 15.51
C PRO A 458 -8.73 11.81 14.59
N GLY A 459 -8.61 11.63 13.28
CA GLY A 459 -9.18 12.55 12.30
C GLY A 459 -8.41 13.87 12.15
N ASP A 460 -7.16 13.94 12.61
CA ASP A 460 -6.27 15.08 12.32
C ASP A 460 -6.24 15.35 10.80
N PRO A 461 -6.63 16.55 10.34
CA PRO A 461 -6.70 16.85 8.91
C PRO A 461 -5.33 16.88 8.22
N ALA A 462 -4.24 17.07 8.97
CA ALA A 462 -2.89 17.05 8.43
C ALA A 462 -2.35 15.61 8.22
N LEU A 463 -2.95 14.61 8.90
CA LEU A 463 -2.58 13.21 8.75
C LEU A 463 -3.36 12.56 7.60
N HIS A 464 -2.68 12.25 6.50
CA HIS A 464 -3.32 11.67 5.32
C HIS A 464 -3.54 10.16 5.41
N GLY A 465 -2.85 9.46 6.31
CA GLY A 465 -2.92 8.00 6.48
C GLY A 465 -1.57 7.41 6.84
N ALA A 466 -1.33 6.17 6.41
CA ALA A 466 -0.10 5.46 6.72
C ALA A 466 0.44 4.67 5.53
N LEU A 467 1.71 4.31 5.65
CA LEU A 467 2.44 3.48 4.70
C LEU A 467 3.39 2.59 5.50
N PHE A 468 3.36 1.28 5.25
CA PHE A 468 4.38 0.38 5.77
C PHE A 468 5.50 0.20 4.75
N ALA A 469 6.71 -0.12 5.22
CA ALA A 469 7.89 -0.10 4.39
C ALA A 469 8.72 -1.38 4.52
N VAL A 470 9.28 -1.84 3.40
CA VAL A 470 10.32 -2.87 3.36
C VAL A 470 11.61 -2.23 2.87
N TRP A 471 12.62 -2.26 3.73
CA TRP A 471 13.98 -1.80 3.44
C TRP A 471 14.91 -3.00 3.28
N ASN A 472 15.72 -3.01 2.25
CA ASN A 472 16.61 -4.12 1.93
C ASN A 472 18.05 -3.85 2.38
N ASP A 473 18.22 -3.42 3.65
CA ASP A 473 19.50 -2.99 4.24
C ASP A 473 20.58 -4.07 4.17
N LEU A 474 20.19 -5.34 4.33
CA LEU A 474 21.13 -6.46 4.33
C LEU A 474 21.41 -6.92 2.88
N VAL A 475 22.16 -6.11 2.15
CA VAL A 475 22.42 -6.31 0.71
C VAL A 475 23.16 -7.62 0.38
N HIS A 476 23.92 -8.18 1.34
CA HIS A 476 24.69 -9.41 1.19
C HIS A 476 23.95 -10.67 1.67
N GLU A 477 22.76 -10.54 2.28
CA GLU A 477 21.93 -11.68 2.65
C GLU A 477 21.26 -12.30 1.43
N ASP A 478 21.19 -13.63 1.41
CA ASP A 478 20.56 -14.38 0.31
C ASP A 478 19.07 -14.58 0.58
N TYR A 479 18.24 -13.72 0.00
CA TYR A 479 16.78 -13.83 0.00
C TYR A 479 16.21 -13.25 -1.30
N ASP A 480 15.03 -13.70 -1.67
CA ASP A 480 14.38 -13.34 -2.93
C ASP A 480 13.05 -12.56 -2.73
N GLU A 481 12.37 -12.27 -3.83
CA GLU A 481 11.07 -11.59 -3.87
C GLU A 481 10.00 -12.32 -3.05
N LEU A 482 10.03 -13.66 -3.04
CA LEU A 482 9.08 -14.48 -2.31
C LEU A 482 9.34 -14.44 -0.80
N ASP A 483 10.59 -14.40 -0.37
CA ASP A 483 10.94 -14.25 1.04
C ASP A 483 10.45 -12.91 1.58
N VAL A 484 10.64 -11.82 0.83
CA VAL A 484 10.08 -10.51 1.18
C VAL A 484 8.55 -10.58 1.27
N HIS A 485 7.89 -11.22 0.30
CA HIS A 485 6.43 -11.38 0.35
C HIS A 485 5.96 -12.13 1.59
N ARG A 486 6.63 -13.19 2.00
CA ARG A 486 6.29 -13.98 3.20
C ARG A 486 6.32 -13.16 4.49
N LEU A 487 7.26 -12.22 4.62
CA LEU A 487 7.33 -11.31 5.76
C LEU A 487 6.15 -10.33 5.81
N VAL A 488 5.63 -9.95 4.66
CA VAL A 488 4.55 -8.95 4.51
C VAL A 488 3.16 -9.59 4.57
N GLU A 489 3.00 -10.78 4.00
CA GLU A 489 1.69 -11.42 3.72
C GLU A 489 0.80 -11.52 4.95
N GLY A 490 1.34 -11.94 6.10
CA GLY A 490 0.58 -12.15 7.34
C GLY A 490 -0.08 -10.90 7.90
N THR A 491 0.37 -9.70 7.50
CA THR A 491 -0.12 -8.42 8.02
C THR A 491 -0.86 -7.57 7.00
N LEU A 492 -0.84 -7.90 5.70
CA LEU A 492 -1.54 -7.14 4.66
C LEU A 492 -3.02 -6.89 4.97
N GLY A 493 -3.75 -7.95 5.36
CA GLY A 493 -5.16 -7.83 5.73
C GLY A 493 -5.40 -6.94 6.95
N VAL A 494 -4.51 -7.02 7.95
CA VAL A 494 -4.58 -6.20 9.17
C VAL A 494 -4.35 -4.72 8.84
N LEU A 495 -3.27 -4.42 8.13
CA LEU A 495 -2.93 -3.04 7.71
C LEU A 495 -4.06 -2.44 6.86
N ALA A 496 -4.59 -3.22 5.91
CA ALA A 496 -5.73 -2.82 5.09
C ALA A 496 -6.95 -2.47 5.95
N GLN A 497 -7.32 -3.33 6.90
CA GLN A 497 -8.44 -3.10 7.82
C GLN A 497 -8.24 -1.82 8.63
N LYS A 498 -7.06 -1.62 9.19
CA LYS A 498 -6.77 -0.49 10.09
C LYS A 498 -6.64 0.84 9.33
N MET A 499 -6.05 0.82 8.15
CA MET A 499 -5.96 2.02 7.30
C MET A 499 -7.31 2.38 6.66
N TRP A 500 -8.16 1.38 6.35
CA TRP A 500 -9.50 1.61 5.80
C TRP A 500 -10.49 2.07 6.86
N ALA A 501 -10.54 1.40 8.00
CA ALA A 501 -11.59 1.62 9.01
C ALA A 501 -11.15 2.46 10.22
N ALA A 502 -9.85 2.63 10.46
CA ALA A 502 -9.24 3.15 11.69
C ALA A 502 -9.57 2.31 12.94
N ALA A 503 -10.08 1.08 12.76
CA ALA A 503 -10.53 0.21 13.83
C ALA A 503 -10.44 -1.26 13.41
N PRO A 504 -10.42 -2.21 14.36
CA PRO A 504 -10.64 -3.63 14.09
C PRO A 504 -11.96 -3.90 13.34
N ALA A 505 -12.08 -5.04 12.71
CA ALA A 505 -13.34 -5.47 12.10
C ALA A 505 -14.42 -5.66 13.19
N PRO A 506 -15.67 -5.18 12.97
CA PRO A 506 -16.71 -5.21 14.00
C PRO A 506 -16.95 -6.60 14.59
N GLY A 507 -16.90 -6.71 15.93
CA GLY A 507 -17.17 -7.94 16.67
C GLY A 507 -16.18 -9.09 16.42
N THR A 508 -14.96 -8.80 15.96
CA THR A 508 -13.98 -9.81 15.56
C THR A 508 -12.65 -9.53 16.24
N GLY A 509 -12.12 -10.50 17.01
CA GLY A 509 -10.75 -10.44 17.54
C GLY A 509 -9.72 -10.86 16.49
N TYR A 510 -8.44 -10.64 16.80
CA TYR A 510 -7.33 -10.85 15.86
C TYR A 510 -7.31 -12.26 15.25
N ASP A 511 -7.40 -13.33 16.05
CA ASP A 511 -7.30 -14.70 15.53
C ASP A 511 -8.45 -15.02 14.57
N ALA A 512 -9.70 -14.65 14.94
CA ALA A 512 -10.86 -14.81 14.06
C ALA A 512 -10.78 -13.92 12.81
N PHE A 513 -10.08 -12.78 12.90
CA PHE A 513 -9.84 -11.94 11.73
C PHE A 513 -8.83 -12.60 10.78
N GLN A 514 -7.76 -13.19 11.29
CA GLN A 514 -6.81 -13.94 10.47
C GLN A 514 -7.46 -15.16 9.78
N GLU A 515 -8.36 -15.85 10.47
CA GLU A 515 -9.18 -16.91 9.85
C GLU A 515 -10.03 -16.37 8.69
N ARG A 516 -10.61 -15.16 8.83
CA ARG A 516 -11.34 -14.51 7.73
C ARG A 516 -10.43 -14.16 6.56
N VAL A 517 -9.22 -13.62 6.83
CA VAL A 517 -8.23 -13.32 5.77
C VAL A 517 -7.88 -14.61 5.01
N ALA A 518 -7.59 -15.69 5.73
CA ALA A 518 -7.27 -16.98 5.12
C ALA A 518 -8.45 -17.55 4.29
N ALA A 519 -9.69 -17.38 4.77
CA ALA A 519 -10.89 -17.85 4.08
C ALA A 519 -11.21 -17.09 2.79
N LEU A 520 -10.66 -15.89 2.57
CA LEU A 520 -10.81 -15.17 1.30
C LEU A 520 -10.07 -15.87 0.14
N GLY A 521 -9.15 -16.79 0.44
CA GLY A 521 -8.30 -17.41 -0.57
C GLY A 521 -7.26 -16.47 -1.16
N LEU A 522 -6.65 -16.90 -2.26
CA LEU A 522 -5.63 -16.11 -2.95
C LEU A 522 -6.28 -15.10 -3.88
N GLY A 523 -5.99 -13.83 -3.65
CA GLY A 523 -6.41 -12.75 -4.55
C GLY A 523 -5.55 -12.69 -5.83
N PRO A 524 -5.97 -11.88 -6.81
CA PRO A 524 -5.22 -11.68 -8.05
C PRO A 524 -3.77 -11.24 -7.77
N GLY A 525 -2.81 -11.90 -8.41
CA GLY A 525 -1.38 -11.66 -8.19
C GLY A 525 -0.75 -12.51 -7.09
N LEU A 526 -1.47 -12.85 -6.01
CA LEU A 526 -0.92 -13.60 -4.87
C LEU A 526 -0.42 -15.00 -5.24
N GLU A 527 -1.16 -15.71 -6.11
CA GLU A 527 -0.71 -17.04 -6.56
C GLU A 527 0.61 -16.96 -7.34
N ARG A 528 0.75 -15.95 -8.21
CA ARG A 528 1.98 -15.74 -8.99
C ARG A 528 3.14 -15.31 -8.10
N VAL A 529 2.92 -14.38 -7.19
CA VAL A 529 3.96 -13.95 -6.21
C VAL A 529 4.45 -15.12 -5.37
N ARG A 530 3.57 -16.05 -4.98
CA ARG A 530 3.96 -17.26 -4.24
C ARG A 530 4.69 -18.30 -5.09
N ASN A 531 4.53 -18.28 -6.41
CA ASN A 531 5.04 -19.26 -7.34
C ASN A 531 6.23 -18.77 -8.18
N THR A 532 6.71 -17.56 -7.98
CA THR A 532 7.83 -16.95 -8.76
C THR A 532 9.19 -17.57 -8.43
N SER A 533 9.30 -18.54 -7.52
CA SER A 533 10.50 -19.32 -7.29
C SER A 533 10.58 -20.48 -8.31
N GLY A 534 11.14 -20.19 -9.50
CA GLY A 534 11.42 -21.17 -10.54
C GLY A 534 12.54 -20.67 -11.42
#